data_564b0a95b8e63eae65844dda58348384
#
_entry.id   564b0a95b8e63eae65844dda58348384
#
_cell.length_a   1.000
_cell.length_b   1.000
_cell.length_c   1.000
_cell.angle_alpha   90.00
_cell.angle_beta   90.00
_cell.angle_gamma   90.00
#
_symmetry.space_group_name_H-M   'P 1'
#
loop_
_entity.id
_entity.type
_entity.pdbx_description
1 polymer ?
#
loop_
_entity_poly.entity_id
_entity_poly.type
_entity_poly.pdbx_seq_one_letter_code
_entity_poly.pdbx_strand_id
1 'polypeptide(L)'
;AEQMDLELTEELPCDAVMERLNAVLPEGIRILEAWKGTLAFKKLAYANYTVRIPGENSGELYDSFCAFAAQPEILTEKRTKKGGTKEVDLKPMLEVTGAEALPDALELRLCLPAGSTANLNPMLLLETWKKQTEQMWASPEICRTELLTEEKQKFF
;
A
#
# COMPACT_ATOMS: atom_id res chain seq x y z
N ALA A 1 -3.22 -3.27 6.49
CA ALA A 1 -3.38 -4.70 6.78
C ALA A 1 -2.06 -5.45 6.52
N GLU A 2 -1.71 -6.34 7.41
CA GLU A 2 -0.57 -7.25 7.27
C GLU A 2 -1.08 -8.67 7.49
N GLN A 3 -0.45 -9.64 6.84
CA GLN A 3 -0.78 -11.06 6.99
C GLN A 3 0.49 -11.87 7.21
N MET A 4 0.38 -12.91 8.01
CA MET A 4 1.43 -13.86 8.31
C MET A 4 0.87 -15.28 8.29
N ASP A 5 1.53 -16.18 7.59
CA ASP A 5 1.23 -17.61 7.66
C ASP A 5 2.10 -18.25 8.75
N LEU A 6 1.48 -19.11 9.54
CA LEU A 6 2.13 -19.89 10.58
C LEU A 6 1.87 -21.38 10.35
N GLU A 7 2.91 -22.18 10.46
CA GLU A 7 2.81 -23.63 10.57
C GLU A 7 2.93 -24.03 12.04
N LEU A 8 1.94 -24.76 12.55
CA LEU A 8 1.89 -25.19 13.93
C LEU A 8 2.36 -26.65 14.04
N THR A 9 3.12 -26.97 15.07
CA THR A 9 3.56 -28.34 15.37
C THR A 9 2.46 -29.17 16.01
N GLU A 10 1.42 -28.54 16.54
CA GLU A 10 0.24 -29.18 17.12
C GLU A 10 -1.03 -28.42 16.68
N GLU A 11 -2.15 -29.11 16.63
CA GLU A 11 -3.42 -28.46 16.29
C GLU A 11 -3.95 -27.63 17.46
N LEU A 12 -4.13 -26.32 17.23
CA LEU A 12 -4.68 -25.37 18.18
C LEU A 12 -5.87 -24.62 17.58
N PRO A 13 -6.87 -24.24 18.38
CA PRO A 13 -7.90 -23.31 17.96
C PRO A 13 -7.31 -21.94 17.59
N CYS A 14 -7.87 -21.28 16.58
CA CYS A 14 -7.38 -19.96 16.12
C CYS A 14 -7.35 -18.92 17.24
N ASP A 15 -8.36 -18.91 18.13
CA ASP A 15 -8.41 -18.00 19.27
C ASP A 15 -7.24 -18.21 20.24
N ALA A 16 -6.86 -19.47 20.50
CA ALA A 16 -5.73 -19.78 21.36
C ALA A 16 -4.39 -19.36 20.73
N VAL A 17 -4.26 -19.49 19.40
CA VAL A 17 -3.07 -19.00 18.67
C VAL A 17 -2.99 -17.49 18.78
N MET A 18 -4.09 -16.79 18.53
CA MET A 18 -4.16 -15.33 18.60
C MET A 18 -3.83 -14.82 20.00
N GLU A 19 -4.39 -15.43 21.05
CA GLU A 19 -4.12 -15.06 22.43
C GLU A 19 -2.64 -15.25 22.80
N ARG A 20 -2.07 -16.41 22.51
CA ARG A 20 -0.64 -16.71 22.76
C ARG A 20 0.30 -15.77 22.04
N LEU A 21 0.03 -15.43 20.78
CA LEU A 21 0.84 -14.48 20.01
C LEU A 21 0.74 -13.08 20.59
N ASN A 22 -0.47 -12.61 20.88
CA ASN A 22 -0.67 -11.26 21.43
C ASN A 22 -0.04 -11.07 22.83
N ALA A 23 0.15 -12.17 23.58
CA ALA A 23 0.83 -12.11 24.88
C ALA A 23 2.35 -11.89 24.78
N VAL A 24 2.97 -12.17 23.62
CA VAL A 24 4.44 -12.09 23.43
C VAL A 24 4.86 -11.04 22.38
N LEU A 25 3.92 -10.53 21.60
CA LEU A 25 4.22 -9.50 20.60
C LEU A 25 4.57 -8.17 21.28
N PRO A 26 5.49 -7.39 20.70
CA PRO A 26 5.85 -6.07 21.22
C PRO A 26 4.67 -5.11 21.11
N GLU A 27 4.72 -4.06 21.95
CA GLU A 27 3.73 -2.97 21.93
C GLU A 27 3.61 -2.37 20.51
N GLY A 28 2.38 -2.12 20.06
CA GLY A 28 2.08 -1.60 18.72
C GLY A 28 1.85 -2.67 17.64
N ILE A 29 2.14 -3.95 17.93
CA ILE A 29 1.84 -5.06 17.02
C ILE A 29 0.78 -5.97 17.68
N ARG A 30 -0.32 -6.21 16.96
CA ARG A 30 -1.41 -7.04 17.45
C ARG A 30 -2.01 -7.89 16.34
N ILE A 31 -2.25 -9.16 16.64
CA ILE A 31 -3.05 -10.04 15.79
C ILE A 31 -4.53 -9.69 16.02
N LEU A 32 -5.22 -9.31 14.96
CA LEU A 32 -6.63 -8.94 14.98
C LEU A 32 -7.54 -10.12 14.70
N GLU A 33 -7.11 -11.00 13.79
CA GLU A 33 -7.83 -12.19 13.36
C GLU A 33 -6.87 -13.33 13.10
N ALA A 34 -7.32 -14.57 13.31
CA ALA A 34 -6.63 -15.78 12.95
C ALA A 34 -7.64 -16.79 12.37
N TRP A 35 -7.28 -17.45 11.28
CA TRP A 35 -8.12 -18.46 10.65
C TRP A 35 -7.26 -19.60 10.08
N LYS A 36 -7.87 -20.75 9.83
CA LYS A 36 -7.20 -21.83 9.07
C LYS A 36 -7.20 -21.44 7.59
N GLY A 37 -6.02 -21.01 7.10
CA GLY A 37 -5.86 -20.44 5.77
C GLY A 37 -6.02 -21.48 4.67
N THR A 38 -6.63 -21.06 3.57
CA THR A 38 -6.74 -21.82 2.34
C THR A 38 -6.11 -21.13 1.14
N LEU A 39 -5.83 -19.82 1.25
CA LEU A 39 -5.27 -19.01 0.16
C LEU A 39 -3.75 -18.91 0.31
N ALA A 40 -3.03 -19.43 -0.67
CA ALA A 40 -1.59 -19.27 -0.72
C ALA A 40 -1.21 -17.80 -1.04
N PHE A 41 -0.15 -17.27 -0.43
CA PHE A 41 0.38 -15.90 -0.67
C PHE A 41 0.63 -15.59 -2.16
N LYS A 42 0.86 -16.59 -3.00
CA LYS A 42 0.99 -16.40 -4.45
C LYS A 42 -0.27 -15.83 -5.13
N LYS A 43 -1.44 -15.90 -4.47
CA LYS A 43 -2.69 -15.31 -4.94
C LYS A 43 -2.84 -13.84 -4.54
N LEU A 44 -1.97 -13.32 -3.68
CA LEU A 44 -1.91 -11.91 -3.37
C LEU A 44 -1.44 -11.13 -4.60
N ALA A 45 -2.24 -10.21 -5.08
CA ALA A 45 -1.95 -9.44 -6.29
C ALA A 45 -1.97 -7.93 -6.05
N TYR A 46 -2.92 -7.44 -5.25
CA TYR A 46 -3.11 -6.01 -4.99
C TYR A 46 -3.28 -5.71 -3.51
N ALA A 47 -3.13 -4.44 -3.16
CA ALA A 47 -3.50 -3.93 -1.85
C ALA A 47 -4.14 -2.54 -1.99
N ASN A 48 -5.12 -2.27 -1.13
CA ASN A 48 -5.69 -0.95 -0.95
C ASN A 48 -4.89 -0.16 0.08
N TYR A 49 -4.66 1.10 -0.25
CA TYR A 49 -3.95 2.05 0.60
C TYR A 49 -4.77 3.32 0.81
N THR A 50 -4.75 3.83 2.03
CA THR A 50 -5.09 5.21 2.33
C THR A 50 -3.80 5.98 2.59
N VAL A 51 -3.61 7.07 1.88
CA VAL A 51 -2.46 7.97 2.02
C VAL A 51 -2.99 9.32 2.46
N ARG A 52 -2.53 9.82 3.60
CA ARG A 52 -2.86 11.14 4.10
C ARG A 52 -1.61 12.02 4.08
N ILE A 53 -1.70 13.14 3.39
CA ILE A 53 -0.62 14.13 3.28
C ILE A 53 -1.07 15.38 4.04
N PRO A 54 -0.54 15.63 5.24
CA PRO A 54 -0.90 16.80 6.02
C PRO A 54 -0.48 18.11 5.34
N GLY A 55 -1.33 19.12 5.38
CA GLY A 55 -1.05 20.44 4.86
C GLY A 55 -2.31 21.26 4.61
N GLU A 56 -2.23 22.57 4.81
CA GLU A 56 -3.34 23.51 4.56
C GLU A 56 -3.57 23.78 3.06
N ASN A 57 -2.61 23.41 2.20
CA ASN A 57 -2.67 23.53 0.74
C ASN A 57 -3.27 22.29 0.05
N SER A 58 -4.13 21.56 0.74
CA SER A 58 -4.71 20.29 0.27
C SER A 58 -5.42 20.39 -1.09
N GLY A 59 -6.07 21.53 -1.39
CA GLY A 59 -6.70 21.79 -2.69
C GLY A 59 -5.70 21.85 -3.84
N GLU A 60 -4.58 22.56 -3.66
CA GLU A 60 -3.51 22.63 -4.67
C GLU A 60 -2.85 21.28 -4.88
N LEU A 61 -2.64 20.54 -3.79
CA LEU A 61 -2.10 19.18 -3.84
C LEU A 61 -3.06 18.23 -4.56
N TYR A 62 -4.36 18.36 -4.32
CA TYR A 62 -5.40 17.58 -5.01
C TYR A 62 -5.35 17.81 -6.52
N ASP A 63 -5.38 19.06 -6.97
CA ASP A 63 -5.34 19.41 -8.39
C ASP A 63 -4.04 18.91 -9.05
N SER A 64 -2.90 19.10 -8.37
CA SER A 64 -1.60 18.62 -8.81
C SER A 64 -1.56 17.10 -8.93
N PHE A 65 -2.10 16.36 -7.94
CA PHE A 65 -2.15 14.90 -7.97
C PHE A 65 -3.07 14.39 -9.07
N CYS A 66 -4.24 15.02 -9.26
CA CYS A 66 -5.15 14.65 -10.34
C CYS A 66 -4.51 14.85 -11.72
N ALA A 67 -3.81 15.95 -11.93
CA ALA A 67 -3.07 16.21 -13.17
C ALA A 67 -1.94 15.18 -13.39
N PHE A 68 -1.18 14.86 -12.34
CA PHE A 68 -0.14 13.83 -12.36
C PHE A 68 -0.73 12.45 -12.70
N ALA A 69 -1.80 12.04 -12.02
CA ALA A 69 -2.44 10.74 -12.24
C ALA A 69 -3.11 10.63 -13.63
N ALA A 70 -3.50 11.74 -14.24
CA ALA A 70 -4.10 11.78 -15.57
C ALA A 70 -3.08 11.67 -16.72
N GLN A 71 -1.78 11.75 -16.45
CA GLN A 71 -0.75 11.60 -17.48
C GLN A 71 -0.89 10.24 -18.18
N PRO A 72 -0.58 10.18 -19.50
CA PRO A 72 -0.62 8.92 -20.26
C PRO A 72 0.47 7.94 -19.82
N GLU A 73 1.56 8.45 -19.24
CA GLU A 73 2.76 7.74 -18.85
C GLU A 73 3.35 8.40 -17.59
N ILE A 74 3.76 7.61 -16.61
CA ILE A 74 4.37 8.09 -15.35
C ILE A 74 5.73 7.42 -15.20
N LEU A 75 6.77 8.01 -15.79
CA LEU A 75 8.10 7.46 -15.78
C LEU A 75 8.86 7.77 -14.49
N THR A 76 9.52 6.78 -13.94
CA THR A 76 10.42 6.91 -12.79
C THR A 76 11.63 6.01 -12.91
N GLU A 77 12.71 6.37 -12.24
CA GLU A 77 13.91 5.53 -12.15
C GLU A 77 13.83 4.65 -10.89
N LYS A 78 13.92 3.35 -11.09
CA LYS A 78 13.99 2.36 -10.00
C LYS A 78 15.38 1.75 -9.94
N ARG A 79 15.99 1.71 -8.76
CA ARG A 79 17.27 1.01 -8.55
C ARG A 79 17.07 -0.50 -8.69
N THR A 80 17.96 -1.14 -9.42
CA THR A 80 17.99 -2.59 -9.59
C THR A 80 18.85 -3.23 -8.51
N LYS A 81 18.60 -4.51 -8.19
CA LYS A 81 19.42 -5.29 -7.23
C LYS A 81 20.90 -5.38 -7.61
N LYS A 82 21.25 -5.13 -8.88
CA LYS A 82 22.63 -5.16 -9.40
C LYS A 82 23.33 -3.80 -9.42
N GLY A 83 22.73 -2.78 -8.76
CA GLY A 83 23.33 -1.45 -8.61
C GLY A 83 23.13 -0.48 -9.79
N GLY A 84 22.36 -0.87 -10.83
CA GLY A 84 21.95 0.03 -11.91
C GLY A 84 20.60 0.70 -11.65
N THR A 85 20.21 1.65 -12.52
CA THR A 85 18.85 2.21 -12.58
C THR A 85 18.12 1.66 -13.80
N LYS A 86 16.81 1.47 -13.66
CA LYS A 86 15.91 1.12 -14.77
C LYS A 86 14.74 2.08 -14.74
N GLU A 87 14.41 2.63 -15.90
CA GLU A 87 13.19 3.40 -16.08
C GLU A 87 11.98 2.47 -16.08
N VAL A 88 10.94 2.85 -15.34
CA VAL A 88 9.69 2.09 -15.19
C VAL A 88 8.53 3.05 -15.32
N ASP A 89 7.53 2.68 -16.11
CA ASP A 89 6.25 3.37 -16.16
C ASP A 89 5.34 2.87 -15.03
N LEU A 90 4.94 3.78 -14.15
CA LEU A 90 4.03 3.49 -13.03
C LEU A 90 2.55 3.54 -13.44
N LYS A 91 2.23 4.16 -14.58
CA LYS A 91 0.85 4.38 -15.02
C LYS A 91 0.01 3.10 -15.10
N PRO A 92 0.51 1.98 -15.67
CA PRO A 92 -0.24 0.73 -15.72
C PRO A 92 -0.51 0.10 -14.34
N MET A 93 0.26 0.51 -13.33
CA MET A 93 0.18 -0.01 -11.95
C MET A 93 -0.64 0.90 -11.02
N LEU A 94 -1.00 2.11 -11.48
CA LEU A 94 -1.71 3.10 -10.67
C LEU A 94 -3.21 3.01 -10.88
N GLU A 95 -3.93 2.69 -9.82
CA GLU A 95 -5.38 2.84 -9.75
C GLU A 95 -5.74 3.74 -8.58
N VAL A 96 -6.30 4.91 -8.90
CA VAL A 96 -6.82 5.86 -7.92
C VAL A 96 -8.30 5.55 -7.68
N THR A 97 -8.63 5.03 -6.50
CA THR A 97 -10.00 4.69 -6.12
C THR A 97 -10.72 5.85 -5.44
N GLY A 98 -9.98 6.89 -5.06
CA GLY A 98 -10.52 8.13 -4.53
C GLY A 98 -9.44 9.13 -4.20
N ALA A 99 -9.80 10.42 -4.22
CA ALA A 99 -8.98 11.52 -3.78
C ALA A 99 -9.89 12.60 -3.18
N GLU A 100 -9.49 13.20 -2.07
CA GLU A 100 -10.27 14.21 -1.36
C GLU A 100 -9.37 15.25 -0.69
N ALA A 101 -9.64 16.52 -0.95
CA ALA A 101 -8.99 17.63 -0.27
C ALA A 101 -9.75 17.93 1.03
N LEU A 102 -9.15 17.56 2.17
CA LEU A 102 -9.66 17.88 3.50
C LEU A 102 -9.09 19.23 3.97
N PRO A 103 -9.67 19.89 4.99
CA PRO A 103 -9.20 21.19 5.45
C PRO A 103 -7.72 21.21 5.89
N ASP A 104 -7.21 20.07 6.37
CA ASP A 104 -5.88 19.91 6.97
C ASP A 104 -5.00 18.88 6.27
N ALA A 105 -5.49 18.22 5.21
CA ALA A 105 -4.75 17.18 4.50
C ALA A 105 -5.32 16.87 3.11
N LEU A 106 -4.50 16.33 2.23
CA LEU A 106 -4.96 15.56 1.08
C LEU A 106 -5.07 14.08 1.46
N GLU A 107 -6.23 13.47 1.24
CA GLU A 107 -6.43 12.03 1.37
C GLU A 107 -6.53 11.37 -0.01
N LEU A 108 -5.72 10.33 -0.23
CA LEU A 108 -5.74 9.51 -1.44
C LEU A 108 -6.09 8.08 -1.09
N ARG A 109 -6.96 7.46 -1.88
CA ARG A 109 -7.25 6.03 -1.84
C ARG A 109 -6.75 5.38 -3.11
N LEU A 110 -5.84 4.41 -2.95
CA LEU A 110 -5.11 3.80 -4.04
C LEU A 110 -5.26 2.28 -3.98
N CYS A 111 -5.43 1.64 -5.15
CA CYS A 111 -5.27 0.20 -5.30
C CYS A 111 -4.00 -0.06 -6.13
N LEU A 112 -2.99 -0.67 -5.52
CA LEU A 112 -1.68 -0.85 -6.14
C LEU A 112 -1.29 -2.34 -6.14
N PRO A 113 -0.51 -2.79 -7.14
CA PRO A 113 0.07 -4.12 -7.13
C PRO A 113 0.91 -4.35 -5.87
N ALA A 114 0.68 -5.46 -5.19
CA ALA A 114 1.37 -5.86 -3.96
C ALA A 114 1.81 -7.34 -3.97
N GLY A 115 1.75 -7.97 -5.13
CA GLY A 115 2.12 -9.38 -5.33
C GLY A 115 3.60 -9.59 -5.62
N SER A 116 3.95 -10.86 -5.81
CA SER A 116 5.32 -11.27 -6.15
C SER A 116 5.73 -10.94 -7.58
N THR A 117 4.77 -10.89 -8.51
CA THR A 117 4.99 -10.62 -9.93
C THR A 117 5.08 -9.11 -10.22
N ALA A 118 4.21 -8.33 -9.58
CA ALA A 118 4.19 -6.88 -9.69
C ALA A 118 4.02 -6.27 -8.30
N ASN A 119 4.78 -5.23 -8.01
CA ASN A 119 4.73 -4.51 -6.74
C ASN A 119 5.04 -3.03 -6.95
N LEU A 120 4.17 -2.17 -6.46
CA LEU A 120 4.37 -0.73 -6.42
C LEU A 120 4.29 -0.22 -4.97
N ASN A 121 5.42 0.25 -4.45
CA ASN A 121 5.44 0.92 -3.16
C ASN A 121 4.76 2.30 -3.29
N PRO A 122 3.75 2.64 -2.48
CA PRO A 122 3.12 3.96 -2.47
C PRO A 122 4.12 5.11 -2.35
N MET A 123 5.18 4.95 -1.55
CA MET A 123 6.23 5.98 -1.43
C MET A 123 6.92 6.27 -2.76
N LEU A 124 7.21 5.26 -3.58
CA LEU A 124 7.82 5.49 -4.88
C LEU A 124 6.92 6.32 -5.80
N LEU A 125 5.61 6.07 -5.77
CA LEU A 125 4.61 6.86 -6.50
C LEU A 125 4.62 8.33 -6.03
N LEU A 126 4.57 8.54 -4.72
CA LEU A 126 4.55 9.88 -4.12
C LEU A 126 5.85 10.66 -4.39
N GLU A 127 7.00 10.00 -4.26
CA GLU A 127 8.30 10.60 -4.59
C GLU A 127 8.42 10.95 -6.08
N THR A 128 7.86 10.12 -6.96
CA THR A 128 7.80 10.40 -8.40
C THR A 128 6.92 11.63 -8.67
N TRP A 129 5.74 11.69 -8.07
CA TRP A 129 4.87 12.87 -8.16
C TRP A 129 5.57 14.13 -7.64
N LYS A 130 6.16 14.07 -6.45
CA LYS A 130 6.93 15.17 -5.85
C LYS A 130 8.03 15.68 -6.77
N LYS A 131 8.81 14.77 -7.36
CA LYS A 131 9.92 15.10 -8.24
C LYS A 131 9.45 15.74 -9.55
N GLN A 132 8.33 15.25 -10.13
CA GLN A 132 7.83 15.76 -11.41
C GLN A 132 7.10 17.09 -11.30
N THR A 133 6.50 17.39 -10.15
CA THR A 133 5.68 18.59 -9.95
C THR A 133 6.35 19.62 -9.02
N GLU A 134 7.53 19.31 -8.48
CA GLU A 134 8.26 20.14 -7.52
C GLU A 134 7.43 20.52 -6.27
N GLN A 135 6.38 19.75 -5.99
CA GLN A 135 5.51 19.98 -4.84
C GLN A 135 6.26 19.68 -3.52
N MET A 136 5.93 20.48 -2.50
CA MET A 136 6.45 20.31 -1.15
C MET A 136 5.31 19.92 -0.21
N TRP A 137 5.48 18.85 0.53
CA TRP A 137 4.55 18.41 1.58
C TRP A 137 5.29 17.78 2.75
N ALA A 138 4.59 17.70 3.88
CA ALA A 138 5.04 16.98 5.06
C ALA A 138 5.11 15.46 4.81
N SER A 139 5.71 14.72 5.73
CA SER A 139 5.77 13.26 5.65
C SER A 139 4.36 12.66 5.54
N PRO A 140 4.05 11.85 4.52
CA PRO A 140 2.75 11.24 4.37
C PRO A 140 2.54 10.13 5.39
N GLU A 141 1.31 9.96 5.84
CA GLU A 141 0.84 8.79 6.57
C GLU A 141 0.29 7.78 5.55
N ILE A 142 0.86 6.58 5.51
CA ILE A 142 0.46 5.53 4.57
C ILE A 142 -0.05 4.33 5.36
N CYS A 143 -1.32 4.01 5.14
CA CYS A 143 -1.96 2.84 5.73
C CYS A 143 -2.37 1.85 4.64
N ARG A 144 -1.90 0.61 4.73
CA ARG A 144 -2.41 -0.50 3.90
C ARG A 144 -3.68 -1.04 4.56
N THR A 145 -4.82 -0.84 3.93
CA THR A 145 -6.13 -1.15 4.52
C THR A 145 -6.60 -2.57 4.20
N GLU A 146 -6.32 -3.06 2.99
CA GLU A 146 -6.74 -4.39 2.55
C GLU A 146 -5.70 -5.06 1.67
N LEU A 147 -5.68 -6.38 1.69
CA LEU A 147 -4.97 -7.25 0.75
C LEU A 147 -5.99 -7.91 -0.19
N LEU A 148 -5.67 -7.98 -1.48
CA LEU A 148 -6.61 -8.41 -2.51
C LEU A 148 -5.99 -9.47 -3.43
N THR A 149 -6.86 -10.35 -3.95
CA THR A 149 -6.54 -11.30 -5.01
C THR A 149 -6.43 -10.60 -6.37
N GLU A 150 -6.14 -11.37 -7.42
CA GLU A 150 -6.09 -10.88 -8.80
C GLU A 150 -7.47 -10.37 -9.27
N GLU A 151 -8.56 -10.97 -8.79
CA GLU A 151 -9.94 -10.56 -9.05
C GLU A 151 -10.41 -9.40 -8.14
N LYS A 152 -9.49 -8.80 -7.38
CA LYS A 152 -9.75 -7.72 -6.42
C LYS A 152 -10.75 -8.08 -5.32
N GLN A 153 -10.85 -9.34 -4.98
CA GLN A 153 -11.57 -9.79 -3.80
C GLN A 153 -10.67 -9.74 -2.58
N LYS A 154 -11.26 -9.57 -1.40
CA LYS A 154 -10.47 -9.66 -0.16
C LYS A 154 -9.67 -10.95 -0.14
N PHE A 155 -8.41 -10.84 0.26
CA PHE A 155 -7.50 -11.97 0.28
C PHE A 155 -7.87 -12.98 1.39
N PHE A 156 -8.66 -12.56 2.36
CA PHE A 156 -9.13 -13.35 3.51
C PHE A 156 -10.51 -12.88 3.98
#